data_683c76ecf35c62c5791d8819a2c90918
#
_entry.id   683c76ecf35c62c5791d8819a2c90918
#
_cell.length_a   1.000
_cell.length_b   1.000
_cell.length_c   1.000
_cell.angle_alpha   90.00
_cell.angle_beta   90.00
_cell.angle_gamma   90.00
#
_symmetry.space_group_name_H-M   'P 1'
#
loop_
_entity.id
_entity.type
_entity.pdbx_description
1 polymer ?
#
loop_
_entity_poly.entity_id
_entity_poly.type
_entity_poly.pdbx_seq_one_letter_code
_entity_poly.pdbx_strand_id
1 'polypeptide(L)'
;MRFTALPKIHFTHDMLYVSQQTASYATVYSLLTIAVLIILIAMINFVNFTVSRIPSRIRHINTQKILGETNARLRLRSIAESVVLSLVSLFLALLLARYLSTTRVASLVDASIDPLSNLRLIFYGILASLGAGIIAALYPAFYSTSFPPIFALNGSFGLSRKGKIMRIMLISFQYVVSIALIIISLSIGEQNRYIRNFDMGFRRDNILTTRLSFQFDRQDALVEKLKSNPDILDVTFAWAQPVLESRPYWSIDYKGENFRFDWYPVAPNFLSFMGIPIREGRNFSDSDKKHPNGHFIFNRTAQLQRNVSVGDRISDIEVIGIAENVHYQPLQYAVSPLVYYVSGNMKLTHMFVKVRTTDIPEISAFIRETVRSFDPDADADIRFLDENIGALYQKEDRLAAMLTLFSLLSVGISIVGVFGLILFETQFRRKEIGLRKVYGATIGEILRMFNKRYMRIVLACSVVAIPIGWYVVDRWLESFAYRTPVKWWIFAVAVGSVALVTVLTITLQSYRTATENPVRSIKTE
;
A
#
# COMPACT_ATOMS: atom_id res chain seq x y z
N MET A 1 4.33 -22.88 -27.89
CA MET A 1 3.05 -22.53 -27.22
C MET A 1 3.14 -22.95 -25.77
N ARG A 2 2.92 -22.04 -24.81
CA ARG A 2 2.79 -22.39 -23.37
C ARG A 2 1.30 -22.43 -23.04
N PHE A 3 0.80 -23.54 -22.55
CA PHE A 3 -0.56 -23.64 -22.03
C PHE A 3 -0.55 -23.26 -20.56
N THR A 4 -1.38 -22.29 -20.19
CA THR A 4 -1.53 -21.85 -18.79
C THR A 4 -2.91 -22.29 -18.30
N ALA A 5 -2.97 -22.96 -17.15
CA ALA A 5 -4.25 -23.38 -16.57
C ALA A 5 -5.10 -22.16 -16.21
N LEU A 6 -6.41 -22.21 -16.48
CA LEU A 6 -7.35 -21.09 -16.27
C LEU A 6 -7.23 -20.42 -14.88
N PRO A 7 -7.09 -21.17 -13.76
CA PRO A 7 -6.92 -20.56 -12.43
C PRO A 7 -5.59 -19.80 -12.23
N LYS A 8 -4.59 -20.06 -13.10
CA LYS A 8 -3.27 -19.39 -13.02
C LYS A 8 -3.18 -18.14 -13.88
N ILE A 9 -4.14 -17.91 -14.78
CA ILE A 9 -4.15 -16.75 -15.69
C ILE A 9 -4.13 -15.44 -14.89
N HIS A 10 -4.88 -15.35 -13.80
CA HIS A 10 -4.94 -14.16 -12.93
C HIS A 10 -3.58 -13.75 -12.35
N PHE A 11 -2.62 -14.66 -12.27
CA PHE A 11 -1.27 -14.44 -11.72
C PHE A 11 -0.16 -14.49 -12.77
N THR A 12 -0.49 -14.50 -14.06
CA THR A 12 0.50 -14.61 -15.13
C THR A 12 0.66 -13.25 -15.82
N HIS A 13 1.86 -12.65 -15.69
CA HIS A 13 2.17 -11.34 -16.27
C HIS A 13 2.63 -11.40 -17.76
N ASP A 14 2.95 -12.58 -18.29
CA ASP A 14 3.59 -12.74 -19.61
C ASP A 14 2.61 -12.97 -20.76
N MET A 15 1.32 -12.74 -20.57
CA MET A 15 0.33 -12.94 -21.64
C MET A 15 0.07 -11.64 -22.41
N LEU A 16 0.44 -11.64 -23.68
CA LEU A 16 0.03 -10.64 -24.66
C LEU A 16 -1.50 -10.67 -24.80
N TYR A 17 -2.17 -9.50 -24.66
CA TYR A 17 -3.62 -9.33 -24.85
C TYR A 17 -4.56 -9.82 -23.74
N VAL A 18 -4.13 -9.94 -22.50
CA VAL A 18 -5.06 -10.13 -21.37
C VAL A 18 -5.56 -8.77 -20.90
N SER A 19 -6.81 -8.45 -21.16
CA SER A 19 -7.48 -7.22 -20.71
C SER A 19 -7.86 -7.24 -19.21
N GLN A 20 -7.60 -8.35 -18.52
CA GLN A 20 -7.93 -8.49 -17.10
C GLN A 20 -6.75 -8.07 -16.21
N GLN A 21 -7.08 -7.36 -15.13
CA GLN A 21 -6.09 -6.99 -14.12
C GLN A 21 -5.48 -8.24 -13.50
N THR A 22 -4.17 -8.42 -13.67
CA THR A 22 -3.42 -9.52 -13.06
C THR A 22 -2.99 -9.17 -11.64
N ALA A 23 -3.13 -10.10 -10.71
CA ALA A 23 -2.61 -9.96 -9.35
C ALA A 23 -1.16 -10.48 -9.26
N SER A 24 -0.33 -9.79 -8.48
CA SER A 24 1.01 -10.29 -8.17
C SER A 24 0.99 -11.21 -6.95
N TYR A 25 1.58 -12.40 -7.06
CA TYR A 25 1.83 -13.26 -5.89
C TYR A 25 2.59 -12.52 -4.79
N ALA A 26 3.57 -11.68 -5.16
CA ALA A 26 4.33 -10.90 -4.20
C ALA A 26 3.43 -9.96 -3.37
N THR A 27 2.47 -9.29 -4.01
CA THR A 27 1.50 -8.41 -3.33
C THR A 27 0.61 -9.22 -2.37
N VAL A 28 0.07 -10.36 -2.82
CA VAL A 28 -0.78 -11.22 -1.98
C VAL A 28 -0.03 -11.74 -0.76
N TYR A 29 1.19 -12.27 -0.94
CA TYR A 29 1.99 -12.77 0.18
C TYR A 29 2.44 -11.64 1.11
N SER A 30 2.73 -10.45 0.60
CA SER A 30 3.07 -9.28 1.43
C SER A 30 1.89 -8.88 2.32
N LEU A 31 0.69 -8.75 1.76
CA LEU A 31 -0.52 -8.42 2.52
C LEU A 31 -0.88 -9.50 3.54
N LEU A 32 -0.75 -10.78 3.16
CA LEU A 32 -0.95 -11.91 4.08
C LEU A 32 0.05 -11.87 5.24
N THR A 33 1.32 -11.63 4.95
CA THR A 33 2.38 -11.51 5.98
C THR A 33 2.06 -10.38 6.95
N ILE A 34 1.62 -9.22 6.47
CA ILE A 34 1.25 -8.08 7.32
C ILE A 34 0.02 -8.42 8.16
N ALA A 35 -1.00 -9.07 7.59
CA ALA A 35 -2.18 -9.51 8.34
C ALA A 35 -1.80 -10.48 9.47
N VAL A 36 -0.92 -11.45 9.20
CA VAL A 36 -0.39 -12.38 10.22
C VAL A 36 0.37 -11.62 11.30
N LEU A 37 1.23 -10.65 10.95
CA LEU A 37 1.95 -9.82 11.92
C LEU A 37 1.01 -9.02 12.81
N ILE A 38 -0.07 -8.45 12.28
CA ILE A 38 -1.07 -7.71 13.06
C ILE A 38 -1.80 -8.66 14.03
N ILE A 39 -2.17 -9.85 13.59
CA ILE A 39 -2.78 -10.87 14.46
C ILE A 39 -1.81 -11.26 15.58
N LEU A 40 -0.53 -11.45 15.28
CA LEU A 40 0.51 -11.74 16.27
C LEU A 40 0.64 -10.60 17.29
N ILE A 41 0.65 -9.34 16.86
CA ILE A 41 0.68 -8.18 17.75
C ILE A 41 -0.57 -8.14 18.66
N ALA A 42 -1.74 -8.42 18.10
CA ALA A 42 -2.99 -8.49 18.87
C ALA A 42 -2.96 -9.62 19.92
N MET A 43 -2.46 -10.80 19.54
CA MET A 43 -2.26 -11.92 20.47
C MET A 43 -1.25 -11.58 21.57
N ILE A 44 -0.14 -10.94 21.24
CA ILE A 44 0.87 -10.45 22.19
C ILE A 44 0.24 -9.49 23.18
N ASN A 45 -0.59 -8.56 22.73
CA ASN A 45 -1.29 -7.62 23.59
C ASN A 45 -2.28 -8.32 24.51
N PHE A 46 -3.02 -9.30 24.00
CA PHE A 46 -3.90 -10.12 24.82
C PHE A 46 -3.12 -10.85 25.92
N VAL A 47 -1.98 -11.47 25.58
CA VAL A 47 -1.07 -12.12 26.55
C VAL A 47 -0.59 -11.12 27.60
N ASN A 48 -0.07 -9.96 27.16
CA ASN A 48 0.44 -8.90 28.05
C ASN A 48 -0.65 -8.42 29.02
N PHE A 49 -1.87 -8.18 28.52
CA PHE A 49 -3.00 -7.74 29.34
C PHE A 49 -3.46 -8.81 30.32
N THR A 50 -3.58 -10.07 29.88
CA THR A 50 -4.00 -11.20 30.73
C THR A 50 -2.96 -11.45 31.81
N VAL A 51 -1.66 -11.46 31.47
CA VAL A 51 -0.57 -11.62 32.45
C VAL A 51 -0.52 -10.45 33.43
N SER A 52 -0.90 -9.23 33.02
CA SER A 52 -0.97 -8.08 33.92
C SER A 52 -1.99 -8.23 35.06
N ARG A 53 -3.05 -9.01 34.83
CA ARG A 53 -4.12 -9.30 35.80
C ARG A 53 -3.85 -10.49 36.68
N ILE A 54 -2.76 -11.24 36.44
CA ILE A 54 -2.44 -12.47 37.23
C ILE A 54 -2.31 -12.18 38.72
N PRO A 55 -1.63 -11.12 39.22
CA PRO A 55 -1.51 -10.89 40.66
C PRO A 55 -2.85 -10.79 41.40
N SER A 56 -3.86 -10.18 40.78
CA SER A 56 -5.22 -10.13 41.34
C SER A 56 -5.97 -11.45 41.28
N ARG A 57 -5.65 -12.28 40.28
CA ARG A 57 -6.29 -13.63 40.10
C ARG A 57 -5.62 -14.74 40.90
N ILE A 58 -4.33 -14.61 41.26
CA ILE A 58 -3.58 -15.68 41.96
C ILE A 58 -4.26 -16.03 43.30
N ARG A 59 -4.74 -15.05 44.05
CA ARG A 59 -5.46 -15.30 45.31
C ARG A 59 -6.66 -16.22 45.05
N HIS A 60 -7.49 -15.89 44.07
CA HIS A 60 -8.69 -16.66 43.71
C HIS A 60 -8.34 -18.08 43.20
N ILE A 61 -7.34 -18.21 42.33
CA ILE A 61 -6.86 -19.50 41.79
C ILE A 61 -6.34 -20.38 42.91
N ASN A 62 -5.55 -19.83 43.85
CA ASN A 62 -5.01 -20.60 44.96
C ASN A 62 -6.09 -21.00 45.99
N THR A 63 -7.11 -20.16 46.23
CA THR A 63 -8.27 -20.54 47.05
C THR A 63 -8.99 -21.72 46.43
N GLN A 64 -9.22 -21.72 45.12
CA GLN A 64 -9.83 -22.84 44.40
C GLN A 64 -9.00 -24.11 44.48
N LYS A 65 -7.66 -24.03 44.42
CA LYS A 65 -6.75 -25.17 44.62
C LYS A 65 -6.86 -25.75 46.04
N ILE A 66 -6.93 -24.90 47.06
CA ILE A 66 -7.11 -25.32 48.45
C ILE A 66 -8.44 -26.06 48.63
N LEU A 67 -9.48 -25.63 47.90
CA LEU A 67 -10.80 -26.28 47.87
C LEU A 67 -10.84 -27.55 47.00
N GLY A 68 -9.69 -28.00 46.45
CA GLY A 68 -9.59 -29.28 45.73
C GLY A 68 -9.69 -29.16 44.19
N GLU A 69 -9.74 -27.92 43.61
CA GLU A 69 -9.77 -27.78 42.17
C GLU A 69 -8.44 -28.19 41.52
N THR A 70 -8.51 -28.96 40.43
CA THR A 70 -7.31 -29.43 39.73
C THR A 70 -6.73 -28.35 38.81
N ASN A 71 -5.39 -28.36 38.63
CA ASN A 71 -4.71 -27.44 37.69
C ASN A 71 -5.23 -27.56 36.26
N ALA A 72 -5.63 -28.77 35.83
CA ALA A 72 -6.17 -29.02 34.50
C ALA A 72 -7.50 -28.26 34.27
N ARG A 73 -8.42 -28.33 35.24
CA ARG A 73 -9.71 -27.63 35.20
C ARG A 73 -9.56 -26.13 35.20
N LEU A 74 -8.65 -25.58 36.02
CA LEU A 74 -8.35 -24.16 36.09
C LEU A 74 -7.76 -23.64 34.78
N ARG A 75 -6.87 -24.41 34.13
CA ARG A 75 -6.30 -24.10 32.82
C ARG A 75 -7.37 -24.10 31.72
N LEU A 76 -8.18 -25.16 31.67
CA LEU A 76 -9.26 -25.31 30.70
C LEU A 76 -10.25 -24.14 30.79
N ARG A 77 -10.65 -23.76 32.03
CA ARG A 77 -11.50 -22.58 32.24
C ARG A 77 -10.89 -21.29 31.74
N SER A 78 -9.59 -21.07 32.02
CA SER A 78 -8.88 -19.87 31.51
C SER A 78 -8.80 -19.84 29.98
N ILE A 79 -8.58 -21.01 29.35
CA ILE A 79 -8.58 -21.11 27.88
C ILE A 79 -9.99 -20.88 27.33
N ALA A 80 -11.02 -21.47 27.94
CA ALA A 80 -12.41 -21.26 27.53
C ALA A 80 -12.84 -19.79 27.61
N GLU A 81 -12.49 -19.07 28.70
CA GLU A 81 -12.74 -17.63 28.84
C GLU A 81 -12.09 -16.85 27.67
N SER A 82 -10.86 -17.19 27.29
CA SER A 82 -10.13 -16.53 26.22
C SER A 82 -10.72 -16.83 24.83
N VAL A 83 -11.16 -18.05 24.61
CA VAL A 83 -11.84 -18.45 23.36
C VAL A 83 -13.18 -17.72 23.21
N VAL A 84 -13.97 -17.62 24.28
CA VAL A 84 -15.23 -16.87 24.26
C VAL A 84 -14.98 -15.39 23.91
N LEU A 85 -13.97 -14.76 24.55
CA LEU A 85 -13.60 -13.37 24.24
C LEU A 85 -13.14 -13.21 22.79
N SER A 86 -12.40 -14.18 22.25
CA SER A 86 -11.95 -14.17 20.86
C SER A 86 -13.12 -14.28 19.89
N LEU A 87 -14.11 -15.14 20.16
CA LEU A 87 -15.32 -15.27 19.34
C LEU A 87 -16.22 -14.02 19.41
N VAL A 88 -16.37 -13.40 20.59
CA VAL A 88 -17.06 -12.11 20.73
C VAL A 88 -16.35 -11.02 19.91
N SER A 89 -15.01 -11.00 19.96
CA SER A 89 -14.21 -10.07 19.16
C SER A 89 -14.39 -10.30 17.65
N LEU A 90 -14.44 -11.56 17.22
CA LEU A 90 -14.75 -11.91 15.83
C LEU A 90 -16.14 -11.41 15.41
N PHE A 91 -17.16 -11.61 16.26
CA PHE A 91 -18.50 -11.12 15.98
C PHE A 91 -18.52 -9.60 15.79
N LEU A 92 -17.86 -8.86 16.67
CA LEU A 92 -17.71 -7.40 16.54
C LEU A 92 -16.93 -7.00 15.28
N ALA A 93 -15.88 -7.77 14.94
CA ALA A 93 -15.10 -7.55 13.72
C ALA A 93 -15.94 -7.78 12.45
N LEU A 94 -16.81 -8.79 12.43
CA LEU A 94 -17.74 -9.05 11.32
C LEU A 94 -18.78 -7.91 11.17
N LEU A 95 -19.31 -7.39 12.28
CA LEU A 95 -20.19 -6.21 12.27
C LEU A 95 -19.47 -4.97 11.70
N LEU A 96 -18.23 -4.75 12.14
CA LEU A 96 -17.39 -3.66 11.63
C LEU A 96 -17.09 -3.82 10.15
N ALA A 97 -16.74 -5.03 9.69
CA ALA A 97 -16.50 -5.33 8.28
C ALA A 97 -17.76 -5.08 7.44
N ARG A 98 -18.94 -5.46 7.94
CA ARG A 98 -20.24 -5.17 7.31
C ARG A 98 -20.48 -3.66 7.18
N TYR A 99 -20.18 -2.90 8.22
CA TYR A 99 -20.26 -1.43 8.17
C TYR A 99 -19.26 -0.83 7.17
N LEU A 100 -18.01 -1.27 7.22
CA LEU A 100 -16.95 -0.79 6.32
C LEU A 100 -17.23 -1.13 4.85
N SER A 101 -17.95 -2.21 4.56
CA SER A 101 -18.35 -2.58 3.20
C SER A 101 -19.24 -1.54 2.51
N THR A 102 -19.90 -0.66 3.28
CA THR A 102 -20.73 0.44 2.77
C THR A 102 -19.96 1.76 2.63
N THR A 103 -18.69 1.79 3.01
CA THR A 103 -17.84 2.99 3.01
C THR A 103 -16.83 2.98 1.87
N ARG A 104 -16.12 4.10 1.67
CA ARG A 104 -15.01 4.20 0.72
C ARG A 104 -13.85 3.22 0.99
N VAL A 105 -13.77 2.65 2.20
CA VAL A 105 -12.77 1.61 2.51
C VAL A 105 -12.98 0.37 1.66
N ALA A 106 -14.20 0.06 1.25
CA ALA A 106 -14.50 -1.05 0.36
C ALA A 106 -13.79 -0.95 -1.00
N SER A 107 -13.58 0.26 -1.52
CA SER A 107 -12.91 0.48 -2.81
C SER A 107 -11.39 0.23 -2.78
N LEU A 108 -10.80 0.03 -1.59
CA LEU A 108 -9.38 -0.35 -1.46
C LEU A 108 -9.13 -1.82 -1.86
N VAL A 109 -10.18 -2.64 -1.93
CA VAL A 109 -10.09 -4.07 -2.24
C VAL A 109 -11.01 -4.36 -3.43
N ASP A 110 -10.51 -5.12 -4.41
CA ASP A 110 -11.31 -5.51 -5.59
C ASP A 110 -12.36 -6.58 -5.25
N ALA A 111 -12.18 -7.30 -4.12
CA ALA A 111 -13.13 -8.29 -3.63
C ALA A 111 -14.15 -7.65 -2.66
N SER A 112 -15.34 -8.22 -2.58
CA SER A 112 -16.30 -7.82 -1.58
C SER A 112 -15.79 -8.09 -0.17
N ILE A 113 -15.70 -7.05 0.66
CA ILE A 113 -15.37 -7.16 2.09
C ILE A 113 -16.60 -7.45 2.96
N ASP A 114 -17.79 -7.55 2.35
CA ASP A 114 -19.02 -7.94 3.07
C ASP A 114 -18.92 -9.41 3.52
N PRO A 115 -18.94 -9.69 4.82
CA PRO A 115 -18.83 -11.06 5.33
C PRO A 115 -19.93 -11.99 4.80
N LEU A 116 -21.13 -11.46 4.55
CA LEU A 116 -22.27 -12.25 4.10
C LEU A 116 -22.14 -12.70 2.64
N SER A 117 -21.32 -12.04 1.85
CA SER A 117 -21.06 -12.42 0.46
C SER A 117 -20.16 -13.66 0.34
N ASN A 118 -19.44 -14.03 1.41
CA ASN A 118 -18.51 -15.16 1.39
C ASN A 118 -18.46 -15.92 2.71
N LEU A 119 -19.35 -16.89 2.88
CA LEU A 119 -19.44 -17.73 4.08
C LEU A 119 -18.16 -18.51 4.38
N ARG A 120 -17.33 -18.81 3.37
CA ARG A 120 -16.02 -19.46 3.59
C ARG A 120 -15.08 -18.59 4.41
N LEU A 121 -15.10 -17.27 4.20
CA LEU A 121 -14.29 -16.33 5.01
C LEU A 121 -14.73 -16.33 6.46
N ILE A 122 -16.04 -16.39 6.73
CA ILE A 122 -16.56 -16.51 8.11
C ILE A 122 -16.04 -17.80 8.76
N PHE A 123 -16.11 -18.92 8.05
CA PHE A 123 -15.61 -20.20 8.55
C PHE A 123 -14.10 -20.16 8.89
N TYR A 124 -13.28 -19.64 7.98
CA TYR A 124 -11.84 -19.45 8.24
C TYR A 124 -11.58 -18.44 9.36
N GLY A 125 -12.39 -17.39 9.46
CA GLY A 125 -12.35 -16.43 10.56
C GLY A 125 -12.63 -17.08 11.92
N ILE A 126 -13.60 -17.96 11.99
CA ILE A 126 -13.91 -18.74 13.22
C ILE A 126 -12.73 -19.64 13.58
N LEU A 127 -12.17 -20.40 12.63
CA LEU A 127 -11.01 -21.26 12.89
C LEU A 127 -9.78 -20.44 13.35
N ALA A 128 -9.50 -19.32 12.68
CA ALA A 128 -8.40 -18.42 13.06
C ALA A 128 -8.61 -17.83 14.45
N SER A 129 -9.84 -17.40 14.77
CA SER A 129 -10.19 -16.84 16.07
C SER A 129 -10.09 -17.88 17.19
N LEU A 130 -10.56 -19.11 16.97
CA LEU A 130 -10.39 -20.22 17.91
C LEU A 130 -8.91 -20.51 18.15
N GLY A 131 -8.12 -20.65 17.09
CA GLY A 131 -6.67 -20.88 17.18
C GLY A 131 -5.95 -19.76 17.93
N ALA A 132 -6.23 -18.50 17.59
CA ALA A 132 -5.64 -17.34 18.25
C ALA A 132 -6.02 -17.28 19.75
N GLY A 133 -7.28 -17.52 20.09
CA GLY A 133 -7.77 -17.55 21.47
C GLY A 133 -7.08 -18.63 22.31
N ILE A 134 -6.93 -19.83 21.76
CA ILE A 134 -6.23 -20.95 22.44
C ILE A 134 -4.75 -20.61 22.63
N ILE A 135 -4.03 -20.24 21.55
CA ILE A 135 -2.58 -19.98 21.59
C ILE A 135 -2.26 -18.83 22.55
N ALA A 136 -3.01 -17.74 22.48
CA ALA A 136 -2.80 -16.58 23.35
C ALA A 136 -3.10 -16.87 24.83
N ALA A 137 -4.01 -17.83 25.12
CA ALA A 137 -4.35 -18.24 26.46
C ALA A 137 -3.36 -19.23 27.10
N LEU A 138 -2.62 -20.02 26.29
CA LEU A 138 -1.74 -21.07 26.80
C LEU A 138 -0.75 -20.54 27.83
N TYR A 139 0.01 -19.53 27.51
CA TYR A 139 1.02 -18.99 28.43
C TYR A 139 0.40 -18.46 29.74
N PRO A 140 -0.61 -17.57 29.72
CA PRO A 140 -1.27 -17.08 30.94
C PRO A 140 -1.87 -18.21 31.80
N ALA A 141 -2.49 -19.19 31.16
CA ALA A 141 -3.13 -20.33 31.87
C ALA A 141 -2.10 -21.19 32.61
N PHE A 142 -1.00 -21.54 31.93
CA PHE A 142 0.06 -22.31 32.57
C PHE A 142 0.81 -21.50 33.63
N TYR A 143 1.10 -20.24 33.37
CA TYR A 143 1.82 -19.38 34.30
C TYR A 143 1.01 -19.08 35.56
N SER A 144 -0.29 -18.78 35.46
CA SER A 144 -1.13 -18.49 36.63
C SER A 144 -1.34 -19.72 37.54
N THR A 145 -1.35 -20.93 36.96
CA THR A 145 -1.53 -22.18 37.72
C THR A 145 -0.23 -22.77 38.22
N SER A 146 0.94 -22.26 37.91
CA SER A 146 2.24 -22.77 38.37
C SER A 146 2.60 -22.36 39.82
N PHE A 147 1.89 -21.39 40.38
CA PHE A 147 2.18 -20.88 41.73
C PHE A 147 1.64 -21.84 42.82
N PRO A 148 2.48 -22.25 43.82
CA PRO A 148 2.02 -22.99 44.96
C PRO A 148 1.04 -22.20 45.85
N PRO A 149 0.05 -22.86 46.49
CA PRO A 149 -0.95 -22.18 47.31
C PRO A 149 -0.37 -21.33 48.46
N ILE A 150 0.78 -21.70 49.00
CA ILE A 150 1.45 -20.98 50.10
C ILE A 150 1.80 -19.54 49.75
N PHE A 151 2.03 -19.22 48.49
CA PHE A 151 2.29 -17.84 48.02
C PHE A 151 1.06 -16.92 48.16
N ALA A 152 -0.16 -17.50 48.27
CA ALA A 152 -1.37 -16.71 48.47
C ALA A 152 -1.44 -16.09 49.89
N LEU A 153 -0.78 -16.72 50.85
CA LEU A 153 -0.76 -16.28 52.25
C LEU A 153 0.29 -15.19 52.52
N ASN A 154 1.41 -15.16 51.79
CA ASN A 154 2.55 -14.31 52.10
C ASN A 154 2.59 -12.98 51.31
N GLY A 155 1.59 -12.66 50.47
CA GLY A 155 1.37 -11.33 49.87
C GLY A 155 2.46 -10.79 48.93
N SER A 156 3.58 -11.47 48.73
CA SER A 156 4.72 -10.99 47.92
C SER A 156 4.69 -11.57 46.50
N PHE A 157 3.85 -11.00 45.64
CA PHE A 157 3.78 -11.40 44.25
C PHE A 157 4.73 -10.56 43.38
N GLY A 158 5.91 -11.12 43.08
CA GLY A 158 6.85 -10.52 42.09
C GLY A 158 6.83 -11.33 40.79
N LEU A 159 6.81 -10.65 39.64
CA LEU A 159 7.15 -11.32 38.40
C LEU A 159 8.56 -11.90 38.50
N SER A 160 8.71 -13.17 38.14
CA SER A 160 10.03 -13.80 38.03
C SER A 160 10.87 -13.03 36.99
N ARG A 161 12.20 -13.08 37.09
CA ARG A 161 13.11 -12.50 36.11
C ARG A 161 12.75 -12.91 34.68
N LYS A 162 12.36 -14.18 34.48
CA LYS A 162 11.91 -14.72 33.19
C LYS A 162 10.64 -14.04 32.67
N GLY A 163 9.66 -13.79 33.53
CA GLY A 163 8.41 -13.10 33.13
C GLY A 163 8.64 -11.64 32.74
N LYS A 164 9.58 -10.93 33.40
CA LYS A 164 9.97 -9.56 33.01
C LYS A 164 10.65 -9.52 31.65
N ILE A 165 11.59 -10.45 31.39
CA ILE A 165 12.30 -10.54 30.11
C ILE A 165 11.31 -10.85 28.97
N MET A 166 10.43 -11.81 29.15
CA MET A 166 9.44 -12.18 28.12
C MET A 166 8.56 -10.99 27.74
N ARG A 167 8.09 -10.19 28.70
CA ARG A 167 7.30 -8.99 28.39
C ARG A 167 8.08 -7.96 27.59
N ILE A 168 9.36 -7.74 27.95
CA ILE A 168 10.22 -6.83 27.19
C ILE A 168 10.36 -7.34 25.75
N MET A 169 10.58 -8.65 25.55
CA MET A 169 10.68 -9.25 24.22
C MET A 169 9.40 -9.04 23.39
N LEU A 170 8.23 -9.29 24.00
CA LEU A 170 6.94 -9.14 23.34
C LEU A 170 6.69 -7.69 22.88
N ILE A 171 7.00 -6.70 23.75
CA ILE A 171 6.87 -5.28 23.41
C ILE A 171 7.90 -4.87 22.38
N SER A 172 9.14 -5.35 22.49
CA SER A 172 10.20 -5.07 21.53
C SER A 172 9.82 -5.56 20.13
N PHE A 173 9.29 -6.78 20.02
CA PHE A 173 8.77 -7.29 18.75
C PHE A 173 7.69 -6.37 18.16
N GLN A 174 6.74 -5.95 18.99
CA GLN A 174 5.67 -5.04 18.58
C GLN A 174 6.20 -3.69 18.10
N TYR A 175 7.18 -3.08 18.80
CA TYR A 175 7.80 -1.83 18.37
C TYR A 175 8.57 -1.99 17.04
N VAL A 176 9.31 -3.09 16.89
CA VAL A 176 10.04 -3.37 15.65
C VAL A 176 9.07 -3.45 14.47
N VAL A 177 7.98 -4.22 14.59
CA VAL A 177 6.98 -4.35 13.52
C VAL A 177 6.29 -3.01 13.24
N SER A 178 5.88 -2.27 14.28
CA SER A 178 5.22 -0.96 14.08
C SER A 178 6.12 0.05 13.37
N ILE A 179 7.39 0.18 13.80
CA ILE A 179 8.36 1.09 13.17
C ILE A 179 8.61 0.66 11.72
N ALA A 180 8.81 -0.63 11.45
CA ALA A 180 9.04 -1.14 10.11
C ALA A 180 7.84 -0.89 9.18
N LEU A 181 6.61 -1.13 9.64
CA LEU A 181 5.39 -0.85 8.87
C LEU A 181 5.23 0.64 8.53
N ILE A 182 5.56 1.53 9.46
CA ILE A 182 5.52 2.98 9.20
C ILE A 182 6.57 3.36 8.14
N ILE A 183 7.79 2.83 8.24
CA ILE A 183 8.85 3.07 7.24
C ILE A 183 8.39 2.62 5.86
N ILE A 184 7.84 1.40 5.74
CA ILE A 184 7.35 0.83 4.47
C ILE A 184 6.22 1.70 3.92
N SER A 185 5.22 2.04 4.75
CA SER A 185 4.07 2.85 4.33
C SER A 185 4.47 4.24 3.83
N LEU A 186 5.34 4.94 4.56
CA LEU A 186 5.81 6.27 4.16
C LEU A 186 6.67 6.22 2.89
N SER A 187 7.51 5.20 2.74
CA SER A 187 8.38 5.05 1.57
C SER A 187 7.56 4.76 0.30
N ILE A 188 6.55 3.90 0.38
CA ILE A 188 5.64 3.62 -0.73
C ILE A 188 4.83 4.88 -1.08
N GLY A 189 4.36 5.63 -0.09
CA GLY A 189 3.70 6.91 -0.31
C GLY A 189 4.58 7.95 -1.03
N GLU A 190 5.88 8.01 -0.71
CA GLU A 190 6.85 8.88 -1.41
C GLU A 190 7.09 8.42 -2.85
N GLN A 191 7.20 7.12 -3.11
CA GLN A 191 7.33 6.61 -4.48
C GLN A 191 6.07 6.93 -5.30
N ASN A 192 4.87 6.77 -4.74
CA ASN A 192 3.64 7.12 -5.44
C ASN A 192 3.56 8.63 -5.73
N ARG A 193 4.01 9.47 -4.80
CA ARG A 193 4.12 10.91 -5.04
C ARG A 193 5.11 11.23 -6.16
N TYR A 194 6.26 10.55 -6.18
CA TYR A 194 7.26 10.67 -7.23
C TYR A 194 6.67 10.31 -8.59
N ILE A 195 5.96 9.19 -8.71
CA ILE A 195 5.29 8.72 -9.93
C ILE A 195 4.30 9.77 -10.46
N ARG A 196 3.45 10.30 -9.58
CA ARG A 196 2.41 11.29 -9.97
C ARG A 196 3.00 12.61 -10.49
N ASN A 197 4.14 13.03 -9.93
CA ASN A 197 4.80 14.28 -10.29
C ASN A 197 5.90 14.09 -11.35
N PHE A 198 6.07 12.87 -11.86
CA PHE A 198 7.11 12.57 -12.82
C PHE A 198 6.80 13.22 -14.17
N ASP A 199 7.83 13.85 -14.76
CA ASP A 199 7.72 14.38 -16.11
C ASP A 199 7.84 13.23 -17.13
N MET A 200 6.74 12.94 -17.78
CA MET A 200 6.67 11.88 -18.81
C MET A 200 7.31 12.29 -20.13
N GLY A 201 7.73 13.56 -20.28
CA GLY A 201 8.31 14.09 -21.52
C GLY A 201 7.27 14.47 -22.57
N PHE A 202 5.99 14.48 -22.25
CA PHE A 202 4.92 14.96 -23.12
C PHE A 202 3.82 15.68 -22.32
N ARG A 203 3.05 16.52 -23.02
CA ARG A 203 1.94 17.27 -22.39
C ARG A 203 0.78 16.34 -22.11
N ARG A 204 0.25 16.39 -20.87
CA ARG A 204 -0.92 15.63 -20.43
C ARG A 204 -2.05 16.49 -19.89
N ASP A 205 -1.74 17.75 -19.58
CA ASP A 205 -2.69 18.66 -18.94
C ASP A 205 -3.75 19.15 -19.92
N ASN A 206 -4.99 19.21 -19.48
CA ASN A 206 -6.14 19.68 -20.24
C ASN A 206 -6.38 18.92 -21.56
N ILE A 207 -6.06 17.64 -21.59
CA ILE A 207 -6.32 16.75 -22.72
C ILE A 207 -7.41 15.76 -22.32
N LEU A 208 -8.55 15.84 -22.99
CA LEU A 208 -9.62 14.86 -22.93
C LEU A 208 -9.39 13.77 -23.97
N THR A 209 -9.73 12.53 -23.64
CA THR A 209 -9.56 11.41 -24.56
C THR A 209 -10.80 10.53 -24.58
N THR A 210 -11.08 9.96 -25.74
CA THR A 210 -12.15 8.98 -25.94
C THR A 210 -11.76 7.98 -27.03
N ARG A 211 -12.48 6.87 -27.12
CA ARG A 211 -12.24 5.83 -28.10
C ARG A 211 -13.34 5.85 -29.17
N LEU A 212 -12.91 5.84 -30.43
CA LEU A 212 -13.75 5.70 -31.60
C LEU A 212 -13.88 4.21 -31.99
N SER A 213 -14.90 3.88 -32.77
CA SER A 213 -15.03 2.56 -33.34
C SER A 213 -13.90 2.25 -34.34
N PHE A 214 -13.57 0.98 -34.52
CA PHE A 214 -12.51 0.57 -35.45
C PHE A 214 -12.87 0.86 -36.93
N GLN A 215 -14.16 0.99 -37.23
CA GLN A 215 -14.66 1.24 -38.58
C GLN A 215 -14.76 2.71 -38.95
N PHE A 216 -14.52 3.62 -37.98
CA PHE A 216 -14.66 5.05 -38.18
C PHE A 216 -13.57 5.60 -39.12
N ASP A 217 -13.97 6.33 -40.15
CA ASP A 217 -13.08 6.85 -41.20
C ASP A 217 -13.26 8.35 -41.49
N ARG A 218 -14.27 9.02 -40.88
CA ARG A 218 -14.58 10.44 -41.09
C ARG A 218 -13.87 11.37 -40.09
N GLN A 219 -12.59 11.11 -39.82
CA GLN A 219 -11.82 11.85 -38.80
C GLN A 219 -11.72 13.35 -39.12
N ASP A 220 -11.46 13.72 -40.36
CA ASP A 220 -11.27 15.13 -40.73
C ASP A 220 -12.55 15.97 -40.53
N ALA A 221 -13.72 15.42 -40.89
CA ALA A 221 -15.01 16.10 -40.67
C ALA A 221 -15.36 16.20 -39.16
N LEU A 222 -15.01 15.18 -38.37
CA LEU A 222 -15.16 15.21 -36.91
C LEU A 222 -14.26 16.29 -36.29
N VAL A 223 -13.01 16.43 -36.73
CA VAL A 223 -12.08 17.45 -36.27
C VAL A 223 -12.60 18.86 -36.57
N GLU A 224 -13.10 19.07 -37.80
CA GLU A 224 -13.67 20.38 -38.22
C GLU A 224 -14.86 20.73 -37.32
N LYS A 225 -15.76 19.80 -37.08
CA LYS A 225 -16.92 20.01 -36.18
C LYS A 225 -16.50 20.29 -34.75
N LEU A 226 -15.53 19.55 -34.21
CA LEU A 226 -15.04 19.79 -32.85
C LEU A 226 -14.38 21.14 -32.72
N LYS A 227 -13.52 21.54 -33.71
CA LYS A 227 -12.83 22.85 -33.73
C LYS A 227 -13.79 24.02 -33.93
N SER A 228 -15.06 23.81 -34.28
CA SER A 228 -16.06 24.89 -34.29
C SER A 228 -16.37 25.43 -32.90
N ASN A 229 -16.05 24.70 -31.84
CA ASN A 229 -16.13 25.17 -30.46
C ASN A 229 -14.82 25.89 -30.09
N PRO A 230 -14.86 27.18 -29.66
CA PRO A 230 -13.67 27.99 -29.38
C PRO A 230 -12.85 27.48 -28.19
N ASP A 231 -13.43 26.65 -27.33
CA ASP A 231 -12.75 26.03 -26.17
C ASP A 231 -11.92 24.80 -26.54
N ILE A 232 -12.07 24.30 -27.78
CA ILE A 232 -11.24 23.21 -28.32
C ILE A 232 -10.07 23.82 -29.07
N LEU A 233 -8.87 23.64 -28.52
CA LEU A 233 -7.64 24.20 -29.08
C LEU A 233 -7.07 23.36 -30.22
N ASP A 234 -7.06 22.04 -30.05
CA ASP A 234 -6.57 21.11 -31.07
C ASP A 234 -7.10 19.68 -30.84
N VAL A 235 -7.06 18.85 -31.88
CA VAL A 235 -7.50 17.47 -31.90
C VAL A 235 -6.46 16.61 -32.61
N THR A 236 -6.15 15.44 -32.05
CA THR A 236 -5.26 14.46 -32.69
C THR A 236 -5.73 13.03 -32.42
N PHE A 237 -5.13 12.08 -33.15
CA PHE A 237 -5.49 10.67 -33.04
C PHE A 237 -4.24 9.81 -32.90
N ALA A 238 -4.42 8.65 -32.22
CA ALA A 238 -3.45 7.58 -32.19
C ALA A 238 -4.16 6.22 -32.19
N TRP A 239 -3.39 5.17 -32.39
CA TRP A 239 -3.91 3.80 -32.35
C TRP A 239 -4.32 3.39 -30.91
N ALA A 240 -3.65 3.93 -29.89
CA ALA A 240 -3.87 3.60 -28.49
C ALA A 240 -3.57 4.79 -27.57
N GLN A 241 -3.78 4.62 -26.27
CA GLN A 241 -3.33 5.57 -25.25
C GLN A 241 -1.80 5.77 -25.28
N PRO A 242 -1.29 6.97 -24.92
CA PRO A 242 0.15 7.24 -24.90
C PRO A 242 0.91 6.34 -23.94
N VAL A 243 0.34 6.02 -22.78
CA VAL A 243 0.96 5.13 -21.78
C VAL A 243 0.19 3.83 -21.70
N LEU A 244 0.88 2.71 -21.88
CA LEU A 244 0.33 1.34 -21.81
C LEU A 244 1.31 0.42 -21.09
N GLU A 245 0.82 -0.57 -20.36
CA GLU A 245 1.65 -1.63 -19.76
C GLU A 245 2.35 -2.48 -20.82
N SER A 246 1.69 -2.75 -21.93
CA SER A 246 2.23 -3.52 -23.05
C SER A 246 1.79 -2.93 -24.37
N ARG A 247 2.72 -2.86 -25.34
CA ARG A 247 2.47 -2.43 -26.70
C ARG A 247 2.79 -3.55 -27.70
N PRO A 248 2.14 -3.57 -28.88
CA PRO A 248 2.63 -4.37 -29.99
C PRO A 248 4.06 -3.91 -30.33
N TYR A 249 4.89 -4.89 -30.64
CA TYR A 249 6.27 -4.65 -31.02
C TYR A 249 6.58 -5.34 -32.36
N TRP A 250 7.53 -4.78 -33.08
CA TRP A 250 8.15 -5.44 -34.22
C TRP A 250 9.52 -5.98 -33.81
N SER A 251 9.90 -7.11 -34.42
CA SER A 251 11.23 -7.70 -34.29
C SER A 251 11.72 -8.02 -35.69
N ILE A 252 12.75 -7.35 -36.11
CA ILE A 252 13.30 -7.45 -37.47
C ILE A 252 14.81 -7.59 -37.42
N ASP A 253 15.43 -8.09 -38.47
CA ASP A 253 16.87 -7.98 -38.67
C ASP A 253 17.19 -6.57 -39.17
N TYR A 254 18.07 -5.87 -38.46
CA TYR A 254 18.54 -4.55 -38.82
C TYR A 254 20.05 -4.46 -38.58
N LYS A 255 20.81 -4.19 -39.66
CA LYS A 255 22.26 -4.17 -39.64
C LYS A 255 22.90 -5.48 -39.09
N GLY A 256 22.28 -6.64 -39.35
CA GLY A 256 22.76 -7.97 -38.91
C GLY A 256 22.43 -8.31 -37.46
N GLU A 257 21.63 -7.52 -36.78
CA GLU A 257 21.18 -7.80 -35.41
C GLU A 257 19.66 -7.78 -35.32
N ASN A 258 19.13 -8.60 -34.40
CA ASN A 258 17.69 -8.55 -34.12
C ASN A 258 17.36 -7.23 -33.41
N PHE A 259 16.53 -6.42 -34.07
CA PHE A 259 16.06 -5.15 -33.55
C PHE A 259 14.57 -5.24 -33.17
N ARG A 260 14.30 -5.17 -31.86
CA ARG A 260 12.95 -5.09 -31.31
C ARG A 260 12.64 -3.65 -30.93
N PHE A 261 11.50 -3.15 -31.38
CA PHE A 261 10.98 -1.83 -31.03
C PHE A 261 9.46 -1.85 -30.89
N ASP A 262 8.97 -1.03 -30.00
CA ASP A 262 7.52 -0.83 -29.81
C ASP A 262 6.97 0.04 -30.95
N TRP A 263 5.74 -0.24 -31.36
CA TRP A 263 5.12 0.36 -32.52
C TRP A 263 3.91 1.20 -32.13
N TYR A 264 3.90 2.46 -32.57
CA TYR A 264 2.87 3.41 -32.19
C TYR A 264 2.38 4.26 -33.40
N PRO A 265 1.32 3.80 -34.10
CA PRO A 265 0.67 4.58 -35.14
C PRO A 265 -0.01 5.81 -34.59
N VAL A 266 0.23 6.95 -35.25
CA VAL A 266 -0.24 8.25 -34.82
C VAL A 266 -0.67 9.11 -35.98
N ALA A 267 -1.48 10.15 -35.73
CA ALA A 267 -1.77 11.22 -36.71
C ALA A 267 -0.54 12.13 -36.92
N PRO A 268 -0.40 12.79 -38.07
CA PRO A 268 0.75 13.63 -38.35
C PRO A 268 1.00 14.74 -37.34
N ASN A 269 -0.03 15.32 -36.77
CA ASN A 269 0.06 16.38 -35.75
C ASN A 269 0.31 15.87 -34.34
N PHE A 270 0.36 14.54 -34.11
CA PHE A 270 0.41 13.95 -32.77
C PHE A 270 1.62 14.41 -31.95
N LEU A 271 2.83 14.40 -32.53
CA LEU A 271 4.04 14.77 -31.80
C LEU A 271 4.01 16.25 -31.39
N SER A 272 3.56 17.12 -32.29
CA SER A 272 3.39 18.56 -32.00
C SER A 272 2.31 18.82 -30.97
N PHE A 273 1.18 18.09 -31.05
CA PHE A 273 0.07 18.17 -30.10
C PHE A 273 0.51 17.77 -28.68
N MET A 274 1.23 16.67 -28.57
CA MET A 274 1.77 16.17 -27.29
C MET A 274 3.00 16.96 -26.83
N GLY A 275 3.57 17.84 -27.68
CA GLY A 275 4.76 18.62 -27.34
C GLY A 275 6.02 17.78 -27.28
N ILE A 276 6.11 16.69 -28.03
CA ILE A 276 7.29 15.84 -28.15
C ILE A 276 8.28 16.46 -29.15
N PRO A 277 9.48 16.87 -28.70
CA PRO A 277 10.43 17.52 -29.58
C PRO A 277 11.10 16.55 -30.57
N ILE A 278 11.32 17.00 -31.80
CA ILE A 278 12.15 16.31 -32.78
C ILE A 278 13.59 16.79 -32.58
N ARG A 279 14.54 15.86 -32.44
CA ARG A 279 15.96 16.17 -32.28
C ARG A 279 16.69 16.27 -33.60
N GLU A 280 16.39 15.35 -34.51
CA GLU A 280 17.03 15.25 -35.83
C GLU A 280 15.98 14.98 -36.88
N GLY A 281 16.23 15.48 -38.09
CA GLY A 281 15.30 15.34 -39.20
C GLY A 281 14.09 16.29 -39.10
N ARG A 282 12.92 15.81 -39.53
CA ARG A 282 11.67 16.57 -39.54
C ARG A 282 10.54 15.84 -38.86
N ASN A 283 9.50 16.56 -38.46
CA ASN A 283 8.25 16.01 -37.98
C ASN A 283 7.40 15.49 -39.16
N PHE A 284 6.36 14.71 -38.82
CA PHE A 284 5.36 14.30 -39.78
C PHE A 284 4.56 15.48 -40.34
N SER A 285 4.08 15.29 -41.57
CA SER A 285 3.20 16.21 -42.30
C SER A 285 2.04 15.42 -42.91
N ASP A 286 0.99 16.10 -43.37
CA ASP A 286 -0.16 15.45 -44.02
C ASP A 286 0.21 14.74 -45.33
N SER A 287 1.31 15.12 -45.98
CA SER A 287 1.83 14.42 -47.16
C SER A 287 2.34 13.01 -46.82
N ASP A 288 2.78 12.77 -45.59
CA ASP A 288 3.29 11.46 -45.14
C ASP A 288 2.18 10.40 -45.06
N LYS A 289 0.91 10.80 -44.82
CA LYS A 289 -0.25 9.90 -44.91
C LYS A 289 -0.45 9.35 -46.34
N LYS A 290 -0.06 10.10 -47.36
CA LYS A 290 -0.27 9.73 -48.77
C LYS A 290 0.83 8.81 -49.31
N HIS A 291 1.94 8.68 -48.59
CA HIS A 291 3.03 7.77 -48.98
C HIS A 291 2.61 6.31 -48.80
N PRO A 292 2.81 5.43 -49.81
CA PRO A 292 2.32 4.05 -49.79
C PRO A 292 2.75 3.26 -48.56
N ASN A 293 4.01 3.42 -48.13
CA ASN A 293 4.58 2.71 -47.00
C ASN A 293 4.57 3.55 -45.72
N GLY A 294 4.14 4.83 -45.77
CA GLY A 294 4.24 5.74 -44.63
C GLY A 294 5.68 6.10 -44.27
N HIS A 295 5.87 6.67 -43.07
CA HIS A 295 7.18 7.07 -42.56
C HIS A 295 7.34 6.75 -41.10
N PHE A 296 8.59 6.63 -40.64
CA PHE A 296 8.98 6.37 -39.26
C PHE A 296 9.64 7.59 -38.61
N ILE A 297 9.33 7.82 -37.33
CA ILE A 297 10.12 8.64 -36.42
C ILE A 297 10.44 7.78 -35.21
N PHE A 298 11.71 7.50 -34.97
CA PHE A 298 12.15 6.74 -33.82
C PHE A 298 12.44 7.63 -32.61
N ASN A 299 12.39 7.07 -31.42
CA ASN A 299 12.86 7.76 -30.23
C ASN A 299 14.40 7.70 -30.10
N ARG A 300 14.96 8.56 -29.24
CA ARG A 300 16.41 8.63 -28.98
C ARG A 300 16.98 7.29 -28.50
N THR A 301 16.20 6.49 -27.76
CA THR A 301 16.67 5.17 -27.29
C THR A 301 16.98 4.24 -28.46
N ALA A 302 16.18 4.24 -29.52
CA ALA A 302 16.45 3.46 -30.73
C ALA A 302 17.74 3.92 -31.41
N GLN A 303 17.97 5.23 -31.50
CA GLN A 303 19.22 5.80 -32.03
C GLN A 303 20.43 5.33 -31.23
N LEU A 304 20.38 5.46 -29.89
CA LEU A 304 21.52 5.11 -29.03
C LEU A 304 21.82 3.61 -28.95
N GLN A 305 20.78 2.76 -29.00
CA GLN A 305 20.95 1.32 -28.85
C GLN A 305 21.25 0.59 -30.17
N ARG A 306 20.77 1.12 -31.29
CA ARG A 306 20.83 0.44 -32.60
C ARG A 306 21.36 1.31 -33.73
N ASN A 307 21.88 2.49 -33.42
CA ASN A 307 22.42 3.42 -34.43
C ASN A 307 21.42 3.71 -35.57
N VAL A 308 20.14 3.88 -35.21
CA VAL A 308 19.11 4.29 -36.17
C VAL A 308 19.33 5.76 -36.51
N SER A 309 19.38 6.10 -37.79
CA SER A 309 19.64 7.45 -38.28
C SER A 309 18.56 7.92 -39.26
N VAL A 310 18.41 9.23 -39.37
CA VAL A 310 17.53 9.82 -40.40
C VAL A 310 18.02 9.41 -41.79
N GLY A 311 17.09 8.98 -42.66
CA GLY A 311 17.38 8.43 -43.98
C GLY A 311 17.55 6.90 -44.02
N ASP A 312 17.68 6.24 -42.88
CA ASP A 312 17.69 4.74 -42.84
C ASP A 312 16.34 4.21 -43.35
N ARG A 313 16.39 3.04 -43.98
CA ARG A 313 15.18 2.29 -44.37
C ARG A 313 15.06 1.01 -43.54
N ILE A 314 13.91 0.86 -42.89
CA ILE A 314 13.59 -0.26 -42.04
C ILE A 314 12.29 -0.89 -42.59
N SER A 315 12.38 -2.13 -43.09
CA SER A 315 11.25 -2.81 -43.80
C SER A 315 10.64 -1.91 -44.90
N ASP A 316 11.50 -1.29 -45.72
CA ASP A 316 11.16 -0.37 -46.82
C ASP A 316 10.47 0.96 -46.42
N ILE A 317 10.40 1.23 -45.10
CA ILE A 317 9.86 2.48 -44.57
C ILE A 317 11.02 3.40 -44.19
N GLU A 318 10.99 4.65 -44.67
CA GLU A 318 12.04 5.63 -44.41
C GLU A 318 11.91 6.25 -43.02
N VAL A 319 13.03 6.39 -42.32
CA VAL A 319 13.14 7.12 -41.05
C VAL A 319 13.37 8.59 -41.34
N ILE A 320 12.38 9.43 -41.08
CA ILE A 320 12.41 10.87 -41.39
C ILE A 320 12.84 11.73 -40.21
N GLY A 321 12.89 11.18 -39.00
CA GLY A 321 13.26 11.94 -37.83
C GLY A 321 13.55 11.06 -36.61
N ILE A 322 14.21 11.70 -35.65
CA ILE A 322 14.46 11.13 -34.28
C ILE A 322 13.81 12.08 -33.27
N ALA A 323 12.87 11.58 -32.50
CA ALA A 323 12.20 12.28 -31.43
C ALA A 323 12.92 12.12 -30.08
N GLU A 324 12.68 13.04 -29.15
CA GLU A 324 13.14 12.89 -27.77
C GLU A 324 12.43 11.71 -27.10
N ASN A 325 13.05 11.16 -26.07
CA ASN A 325 12.46 10.08 -25.29
C ASN A 325 11.25 10.58 -24.48
N VAL A 326 10.20 9.78 -24.48
CA VAL A 326 9.05 9.96 -23.61
C VAL A 326 8.75 8.66 -22.85
N HIS A 327 8.15 8.79 -21.68
CA HIS A 327 7.78 7.64 -20.86
C HIS A 327 6.38 7.16 -21.27
N TYR A 328 6.33 6.23 -22.22
CA TYR A 328 5.11 5.65 -22.77
C TYR A 328 4.73 4.29 -22.13
N GLN A 329 5.46 3.91 -21.09
CA GLN A 329 5.17 2.75 -20.22
C GLN A 329 5.19 3.20 -18.76
N PRO A 330 4.55 2.45 -17.86
CA PRO A 330 4.67 2.70 -16.43
C PRO A 330 6.12 2.75 -15.97
N LEU A 331 6.41 3.55 -14.93
CA LEU A 331 7.78 3.81 -14.42
C LEU A 331 8.50 2.59 -13.84
N GLN A 332 7.83 1.43 -13.81
CA GLN A 332 8.44 0.13 -13.58
C GLN A 332 9.36 -0.27 -14.74
N TYR A 333 9.12 0.25 -15.95
CA TYR A 333 9.86 -0.09 -17.15
C TYR A 333 10.78 1.06 -17.57
N ALA A 334 11.98 0.70 -18.04
CA ALA A 334 12.87 1.66 -18.68
C ALA A 334 12.36 1.99 -20.08
N VAL A 335 12.63 3.21 -20.58
CA VAL A 335 12.30 3.59 -21.94
C VAL A 335 13.03 2.68 -22.93
N SER A 336 12.27 1.96 -23.75
CA SER A 336 12.76 1.07 -24.81
C SER A 336 12.64 1.75 -26.18
N PRO A 337 13.25 1.16 -27.25
CA PRO A 337 13.07 1.64 -28.61
C PRO A 337 11.60 1.72 -28.99
N LEU A 338 11.17 2.89 -29.45
CA LEU A 338 9.80 3.20 -29.88
C LEU A 338 9.84 3.83 -31.26
N VAL A 339 8.92 3.41 -32.13
CA VAL A 339 8.67 4.07 -33.43
C VAL A 339 7.28 4.68 -33.45
N TYR A 340 7.21 5.95 -33.79
CA TYR A 340 5.99 6.60 -34.25
C TYR A 340 5.84 6.34 -35.74
N TYR A 341 4.64 5.99 -36.15
CA TYR A 341 4.34 5.61 -37.52
C TYR A 341 3.15 6.36 -38.08
N VAL A 342 3.30 6.96 -39.24
CA VAL A 342 2.22 7.60 -39.98
C VAL A 342 2.04 6.92 -41.31
N SER A 343 0.83 6.49 -41.61
CA SER A 343 0.41 5.90 -42.87
C SER A 343 -1.10 6.07 -43.05
N GLY A 344 -1.54 6.29 -44.30
CA GLY A 344 -2.97 6.38 -44.62
C GLY A 344 -3.80 5.13 -44.38
N ASN A 345 -3.14 3.96 -44.31
CA ASN A 345 -3.80 2.68 -44.09
C ASN A 345 -4.03 2.34 -42.61
N MET A 346 -3.57 3.19 -41.67
CA MET A 346 -3.70 2.92 -40.24
C MET A 346 -5.00 3.45 -39.66
N LYS A 347 -5.71 2.58 -38.96
CA LYS A 347 -6.89 2.96 -38.18
C LYS A 347 -6.47 3.48 -36.81
N LEU A 348 -6.75 4.76 -36.55
CA LEU A 348 -6.44 5.45 -35.31
C LEU A 348 -7.73 5.58 -34.50
N THR A 349 -7.86 4.80 -33.44
CA THR A 349 -9.11 4.66 -32.69
C THR A 349 -9.17 5.50 -31.41
N HIS A 350 -8.07 6.10 -30.99
CA HIS A 350 -8.06 6.98 -29.82
C HIS A 350 -7.96 8.42 -30.26
N MET A 351 -8.91 9.23 -29.82
CA MET A 351 -8.97 10.66 -30.07
C MET A 351 -8.51 11.42 -28.80
N PHE A 352 -7.72 12.46 -29.01
CA PHE A 352 -7.24 13.36 -27.97
C PHE A 352 -7.65 14.79 -28.33
N VAL A 353 -8.32 15.46 -27.38
CA VAL A 353 -8.87 16.80 -27.55
C VAL A 353 -8.24 17.72 -26.51
N LYS A 354 -7.51 18.73 -26.95
CA LYS A 354 -6.94 19.73 -26.07
C LYS A 354 -7.95 20.86 -25.85
N VAL A 355 -8.28 21.11 -24.57
CA VAL A 355 -9.28 22.09 -24.20
C VAL A 355 -8.68 23.22 -23.37
N ARG A 356 -9.35 24.39 -23.39
CA ARG A 356 -8.96 25.59 -22.64
C ARG A 356 -9.92 25.94 -21.51
N THR A 357 -11.14 25.41 -21.55
CA THR A 357 -12.20 25.73 -20.58
C THR A 357 -11.99 25.09 -19.22
N THR A 358 -12.55 25.71 -18.19
CA THR A 358 -12.71 25.13 -16.85
C THR A 358 -14.08 24.46 -16.66
N ASP A 359 -15.03 24.68 -17.57
CA ASP A 359 -16.34 23.98 -17.58
C ASP A 359 -16.22 22.63 -18.29
N ILE A 360 -15.66 21.68 -17.57
CA ILE A 360 -15.42 20.32 -18.08
C ILE A 360 -16.73 19.56 -18.36
N PRO A 361 -17.80 19.66 -17.55
CA PRO A 361 -19.08 19.03 -17.86
C PRO A 361 -19.66 19.45 -19.21
N GLU A 362 -19.69 20.74 -19.52
CA GLU A 362 -20.23 21.29 -20.78
C GLU A 362 -19.42 20.82 -21.99
N ILE A 363 -18.09 20.99 -21.95
CA ILE A 363 -17.25 20.60 -23.07
C ILE A 363 -17.23 19.09 -23.29
N SER A 364 -17.31 18.28 -22.21
CA SER A 364 -17.40 16.81 -22.32
C SER A 364 -18.73 16.37 -22.92
N ALA A 365 -19.84 17.08 -22.60
CA ALA A 365 -21.14 16.82 -23.19
C ALA A 365 -21.12 17.14 -24.70
N PHE A 366 -20.56 18.29 -25.09
CA PHE A 366 -20.41 18.69 -26.48
C PHE A 366 -19.57 17.67 -27.29
N ILE A 367 -18.42 17.24 -26.75
CA ILE A 367 -17.55 16.25 -27.40
C ILE A 367 -18.31 14.92 -27.53
N ARG A 368 -19.01 14.47 -26.48
CA ARG A 368 -19.75 13.20 -26.47
C ARG A 368 -20.88 13.22 -27.51
N GLU A 369 -21.66 14.28 -27.59
CA GLU A 369 -22.74 14.43 -28.54
C GLU A 369 -22.19 14.47 -29.98
N THR A 370 -21.12 15.23 -30.20
CA THR A 370 -20.46 15.33 -31.51
C THR A 370 -19.93 13.97 -31.94
N VAL A 371 -19.20 13.26 -31.07
CA VAL A 371 -18.67 11.91 -31.38
C VAL A 371 -19.80 10.96 -31.73
N ARG A 372 -20.86 10.90 -30.93
CA ARG A 372 -22.01 10.00 -31.19
C ARG A 372 -22.75 10.33 -32.50
N SER A 373 -22.76 11.59 -32.89
CA SER A 373 -23.40 11.99 -34.17
C SER A 373 -22.62 11.50 -35.41
N PHE A 374 -21.30 11.35 -35.28
CA PHE A 374 -20.41 10.88 -36.35
C PHE A 374 -20.15 9.37 -36.29
N ASP A 375 -20.07 8.82 -35.08
CA ASP A 375 -19.74 7.42 -34.78
C ASP A 375 -20.65 6.91 -33.64
N PRO A 376 -21.86 6.40 -33.97
CA PRO A 376 -22.82 5.89 -32.98
C PRO A 376 -22.31 4.69 -32.16
N ASP A 377 -21.34 3.94 -32.73
CA ASP A 377 -20.75 2.76 -32.09
C ASP A 377 -19.52 3.11 -31.23
N ALA A 378 -19.15 4.38 -31.13
CA ALA A 378 -18.04 4.82 -30.30
C ALA A 378 -18.32 4.63 -28.83
N ASP A 379 -17.30 4.18 -28.09
CA ASP A 379 -17.29 4.23 -26.63
C ASP A 379 -17.02 5.70 -26.20
N ALA A 380 -18.10 6.50 -26.17
CA ALA A 380 -18.03 7.92 -25.87
C ALA A 380 -17.81 8.22 -24.37
N ASP A 381 -17.02 7.37 -23.68
CA ASP A 381 -16.51 7.64 -22.34
C ASP A 381 -15.35 8.65 -22.43
N ILE A 382 -15.62 9.89 -22.02
CA ILE A 382 -14.66 10.99 -22.08
C ILE A 382 -14.01 11.14 -20.73
N ARG A 383 -12.68 11.01 -20.69
CA ARG A 383 -11.85 11.13 -19.49
C ARG A 383 -10.64 12.01 -19.75
N PHE A 384 -10.09 12.57 -18.69
CA PHE A 384 -8.78 13.20 -18.79
C PHE A 384 -7.67 12.18 -19.07
N LEU A 385 -6.68 12.61 -19.85
CA LEU A 385 -5.52 11.77 -20.17
C LEU A 385 -4.72 11.39 -18.91
N ASP A 386 -4.54 12.33 -17.98
CA ASP A 386 -3.83 12.10 -16.72
C ASP A 386 -4.61 11.17 -15.77
N GLU A 387 -5.95 11.18 -15.78
CA GLU A 387 -6.77 10.17 -15.06
C GLU A 387 -6.53 8.77 -15.60
N ASN A 388 -6.47 8.60 -16.93
CA ASN A 388 -6.18 7.29 -17.53
C ASN A 388 -4.77 6.81 -17.21
N ILE A 389 -3.79 7.72 -17.20
CA ILE A 389 -2.42 7.40 -16.76
C ILE A 389 -2.41 7.06 -15.28
N GLY A 390 -3.11 7.82 -14.44
CA GLY A 390 -3.26 7.54 -13.00
C GLY A 390 -3.90 6.18 -12.72
N ALA A 391 -4.84 5.74 -13.57
CA ALA A 391 -5.49 4.44 -13.43
C ALA A 391 -4.51 3.26 -13.54
N LEU A 392 -3.40 3.41 -14.26
CA LEU A 392 -2.36 2.38 -14.35
C LEU A 392 -1.63 2.15 -13.02
N TYR A 393 -1.65 3.14 -12.11
CA TYR A 393 -1.00 3.08 -10.79
C TYR A 393 -1.98 2.86 -9.63
N GLN A 394 -3.24 2.55 -9.91
CA GLN A 394 -4.25 2.32 -8.87
C GLN A 394 -3.88 1.17 -7.92
N LYS A 395 -3.14 0.16 -8.41
CA LYS A 395 -2.68 -0.96 -7.58
C LYS A 395 -1.69 -0.48 -6.51
N GLU A 396 -0.74 0.37 -6.89
CA GLU A 396 0.25 0.96 -6.00
C GLU A 396 -0.41 1.91 -4.99
N ASP A 397 -1.39 2.69 -5.43
CA ASP A 397 -2.16 3.57 -4.56
C ASP A 397 -2.97 2.79 -3.51
N ARG A 398 -3.64 1.72 -3.93
CA ARG A 398 -4.38 0.83 -3.02
C ARG A 398 -3.42 0.14 -2.03
N LEU A 399 -2.27 -0.34 -2.51
CA LEU A 399 -1.26 -0.93 -1.64
C LEU A 399 -0.77 0.07 -0.59
N ALA A 400 -0.46 1.31 -0.99
CA ALA A 400 -0.06 2.37 -0.07
C ALA A 400 -1.14 2.67 0.97
N ALA A 401 -2.40 2.76 0.55
CA ALA A 401 -3.53 3.02 1.44
C ALA A 401 -3.75 1.87 2.44
N MET A 402 -3.66 0.60 1.99
CA MET A 402 -3.75 -0.56 2.87
C MET A 402 -2.60 -0.60 3.89
N LEU A 403 -1.36 -0.33 3.46
CA LEU A 403 -0.19 -0.29 4.34
C LEU A 403 -0.31 0.84 5.36
N THR A 404 -0.83 1.98 4.97
CA THR A 404 -1.11 3.10 5.88
C THR A 404 -2.15 2.70 6.93
N LEU A 405 -3.24 2.07 6.52
CA LEU A 405 -4.27 1.56 7.43
C LEU A 405 -3.69 0.52 8.40
N PHE A 406 -2.90 -0.42 7.92
CA PHE A 406 -2.25 -1.44 8.76
C PHE A 406 -1.23 -0.84 9.71
N SER A 407 -0.48 0.19 9.29
CA SER A 407 0.43 0.92 10.17
C SER A 407 -0.32 1.63 11.29
N LEU A 408 -1.43 2.30 10.99
CA LEU A 408 -2.29 2.95 11.99
C LEU A 408 -2.89 1.94 12.97
N LEU A 409 -3.37 0.80 12.48
CA LEU A 409 -3.86 -0.29 13.33
C LEU A 409 -2.76 -0.83 14.23
N SER A 410 -1.55 -1.07 13.71
CA SER A 410 -0.40 -1.53 14.49
C SER A 410 -0.05 -0.56 15.61
N VAL A 411 -0.02 0.75 15.32
CA VAL A 411 0.21 1.81 16.32
C VAL A 411 -0.91 1.83 17.36
N GLY A 412 -2.17 1.76 16.93
CA GLY A 412 -3.34 1.73 17.83
C GLY A 412 -3.30 0.53 18.80
N ILE A 413 -3.01 -0.67 18.25
CA ILE A 413 -2.83 -1.88 19.06
C ILE A 413 -1.63 -1.73 20.01
N SER A 414 -0.54 -1.05 19.58
CA SER A 414 0.62 -0.79 20.40
C SER A 414 0.30 0.12 21.60
N ILE A 415 -0.55 1.13 21.40
CA ILE A 415 -1.03 1.99 22.50
C ILE A 415 -1.70 1.15 23.59
N VAL A 416 -2.62 0.27 23.19
CA VAL A 416 -3.35 -0.62 24.14
C VAL A 416 -2.39 -1.55 24.87
N GLY A 417 -1.37 -2.09 24.18
CA GLY A 417 -0.36 -2.95 24.79
C GLY A 417 0.50 -2.25 25.83
N VAL A 418 1.02 -1.09 25.48
CA VAL A 418 1.81 -0.25 26.39
C VAL A 418 0.98 0.21 27.59
N PHE A 419 -0.27 0.63 27.34
CA PHE A 419 -1.21 1.02 28.38
C PHE A 419 -1.43 -0.10 29.40
N GLY A 420 -1.74 -1.33 28.93
CA GLY A 420 -1.93 -2.49 29.81
C GLY A 420 -0.68 -2.83 30.64
N LEU A 421 0.50 -2.68 30.03
CA LEU A 421 1.76 -2.92 30.72
C LEU A 421 2.04 -1.86 31.80
N ILE A 422 1.84 -0.59 31.51
CA ILE A 422 2.07 0.50 32.47
C ILE A 422 1.08 0.43 33.62
N LEU A 423 -0.19 0.09 33.38
CA LEU A 423 -1.17 -0.20 34.43
C LEU A 423 -0.61 -1.21 35.45
N PHE A 424 -0.07 -2.30 34.95
CA PHE A 424 0.52 -3.31 35.81
C PHE A 424 1.78 -2.82 36.52
N GLU A 425 2.72 -2.18 35.81
CA GLU A 425 3.99 -1.74 36.38
C GLU A 425 3.77 -0.65 37.46
N THR A 426 2.81 0.24 37.26
CA THR A 426 2.44 1.26 38.26
C THR A 426 1.78 0.64 39.48
N GLN A 427 0.88 -0.33 39.32
CA GLN A 427 0.29 -1.05 40.45
C GLN A 427 1.34 -1.83 41.24
N PHE A 428 2.24 -2.50 40.53
CA PHE A 428 3.31 -3.28 41.18
C PHE A 428 4.30 -2.41 41.93
N ARG A 429 4.61 -1.22 41.41
CA ARG A 429 5.55 -0.28 42.04
C ARG A 429 4.87 0.75 42.95
N ARG A 430 3.57 0.58 43.23
CA ARG A 430 2.80 1.58 43.99
C ARG A 430 3.41 1.87 45.36
N LYS A 431 3.90 0.85 46.10
CA LYS A 431 4.62 1.02 47.38
C LYS A 431 5.94 1.75 47.20
N GLU A 432 6.74 1.41 46.17
CA GLU A 432 8.01 2.08 45.83
C GLU A 432 7.77 3.56 45.48
N ILE A 433 6.74 3.85 44.68
CA ILE A 433 6.37 5.24 44.32
C ILE A 433 5.92 6.01 45.57
N GLY A 434 5.10 5.39 46.42
CA GLY A 434 4.65 5.98 47.67
C GLY A 434 5.82 6.36 48.59
N LEU A 435 6.77 5.44 48.80
CA LEU A 435 7.98 5.66 49.58
C LEU A 435 8.81 6.80 48.98
N ARG A 436 9.07 6.83 47.68
CA ARG A 436 9.83 7.90 47.02
C ARG A 436 9.17 9.27 47.21
N LYS A 437 7.83 9.35 47.16
CA LYS A 437 7.08 10.58 47.44
C LYS A 437 7.26 11.05 48.90
N VAL A 438 7.25 10.14 49.85
CA VAL A 438 7.53 10.47 51.25
C VAL A 438 8.94 11.02 51.43
N TYR A 439 9.92 10.51 50.64
CA TYR A 439 11.28 11.03 50.59
C TYR A 439 11.46 12.28 49.70
N GLY A 440 10.37 12.91 49.24
CA GLY A 440 10.40 14.18 48.53
C GLY A 440 10.51 14.10 47.01
N ALA A 441 10.38 12.91 46.40
CA ALA A 441 10.40 12.79 44.94
C ALA A 441 9.23 13.54 44.29
N THR A 442 9.52 14.32 43.27
CA THR A 442 8.56 15.07 42.48
C THR A 442 7.82 14.15 41.49
N ILE A 443 6.61 14.57 41.07
CA ILE A 443 5.85 13.86 40.01
C ILE A 443 6.68 13.75 38.73
N GLY A 444 7.40 14.83 38.36
CA GLY A 444 8.25 14.85 37.16
C GLY A 444 9.37 13.81 37.19
N GLU A 445 9.99 13.56 38.33
CA GLU A 445 11.03 12.52 38.49
C GLU A 445 10.46 11.10 38.31
N ILE A 446 9.26 10.85 38.85
CA ILE A 446 8.58 9.58 38.70
C ILE A 446 8.24 9.35 37.21
N LEU A 447 7.66 10.35 36.53
CA LEU A 447 7.34 10.26 35.09
C LEU A 447 8.60 10.06 34.23
N ARG A 448 9.69 10.79 34.54
CA ARG A 448 10.97 10.65 33.84
C ARG A 448 11.56 9.25 33.98
N MET A 449 11.43 8.65 35.17
CA MET A 449 11.91 7.28 35.44
C MET A 449 11.23 6.25 34.50
N PHE A 450 9.88 6.30 34.35
CA PHE A 450 9.16 5.44 33.45
C PHE A 450 9.50 5.72 31.99
N ASN A 451 9.39 6.98 31.56
CA ASN A 451 9.66 7.36 30.18
C ASN A 451 11.09 7.01 29.72
N LYS A 452 12.11 7.24 30.54
CA LYS A 452 13.51 6.90 30.22
C LYS A 452 13.70 5.42 29.94
N ARG A 453 12.97 4.54 30.65
CA ARG A 453 13.08 3.09 30.48
C ARG A 453 12.50 2.66 29.13
N TYR A 454 11.27 3.08 28.80
CA TYR A 454 10.62 2.69 27.55
C TYR A 454 11.24 3.35 26.33
N MET A 455 11.71 4.60 26.47
CA MET A 455 12.44 5.27 25.40
C MET A 455 13.72 4.50 25.01
N ARG A 456 14.45 3.95 25.99
CA ARG A 456 15.61 3.08 25.69
C ARG A 456 15.20 1.81 24.93
N ILE A 457 14.02 1.24 25.22
CA ILE A 457 13.51 0.07 24.49
C ILE A 457 13.15 0.49 23.06
N VAL A 458 12.43 1.60 22.84
CA VAL A 458 12.08 2.10 21.51
C VAL A 458 13.35 2.35 20.68
N LEU A 459 14.36 3.02 21.26
CA LEU A 459 15.63 3.28 20.57
C LEU A 459 16.41 2.00 20.26
N ALA A 460 16.43 1.02 21.15
CA ALA A 460 17.03 -0.28 20.88
C ALA A 460 16.28 -1.03 19.76
N CYS A 461 14.94 -0.97 19.76
CA CYS A 461 14.11 -1.57 18.71
C CYS A 461 14.29 -0.88 17.34
N SER A 462 14.53 0.44 17.32
CA SER A 462 14.75 1.17 16.07
C SER A 462 16.03 0.73 15.35
N VAL A 463 17.06 0.31 16.09
CA VAL A 463 18.30 -0.24 15.50
C VAL A 463 18.05 -1.52 14.70
N VAL A 464 17.03 -2.29 15.08
CA VAL A 464 16.62 -3.51 14.36
C VAL A 464 15.56 -3.19 13.29
N ALA A 465 14.60 -2.32 13.62
CA ALA A 465 13.47 -2.02 12.75
C ALA A 465 13.88 -1.25 11.48
N ILE A 466 14.82 -0.31 11.59
CA ILE A 466 15.29 0.50 10.46
C ILE A 466 15.92 -0.36 9.37
N PRO A 467 16.90 -1.25 9.65
CA PRO A 467 17.44 -2.14 8.62
C PRO A 467 16.39 -3.05 7.97
N ILE A 468 15.45 -3.59 8.76
CA ILE A 468 14.37 -4.45 8.24
C ILE A 468 13.47 -3.64 7.30
N GLY A 469 12.99 -2.47 7.75
CA GLY A 469 12.14 -1.60 6.95
C GLY A 469 12.83 -1.12 5.67
N TRP A 470 14.09 -0.71 5.79
CA TRP A 470 14.91 -0.31 4.65
C TRP A 470 15.08 -1.44 3.64
N TYR A 471 15.43 -2.65 4.08
CA TYR A 471 15.61 -3.81 3.22
C TYR A 471 14.33 -4.17 2.45
N VAL A 472 13.18 -4.17 3.12
CA VAL A 472 11.89 -4.47 2.47
C VAL A 472 11.54 -3.40 1.43
N VAL A 473 11.76 -2.13 1.75
CA VAL A 473 11.52 -1.00 0.83
C VAL A 473 12.47 -1.06 -0.36
N ASP A 474 13.75 -1.29 -0.13
CA ASP A 474 14.76 -1.37 -1.21
C ASP A 474 14.42 -2.48 -2.20
N ARG A 475 14.06 -3.67 -1.70
CA ARG A 475 13.61 -4.79 -2.53
C ARG A 475 12.34 -4.48 -3.33
N TRP A 476 11.40 -3.76 -2.74
CA TRP A 476 10.20 -3.34 -3.45
C TRP A 476 10.52 -2.31 -4.53
N LEU A 477 11.38 -1.35 -4.23
CA LEU A 477 11.82 -0.32 -5.18
C LEU A 477 12.64 -0.88 -6.35
N GLU A 478 13.30 -2.04 -6.21
CA GLU A 478 13.98 -2.73 -7.31
C GLU A 478 13.03 -3.08 -8.48
N SER A 479 11.72 -3.17 -8.23
CA SER A 479 10.72 -3.39 -9.28
C SER A 479 10.45 -2.15 -10.15
N PHE A 480 11.01 -0.99 -9.82
CA PHE A 480 10.87 0.25 -10.57
C PHE A 480 12.20 0.62 -11.24
N ALA A 481 12.15 0.88 -12.57
CA ALA A 481 13.30 1.44 -13.28
C ALA A 481 13.55 2.90 -12.85
N TYR A 482 12.48 3.63 -12.52
CA TYR A 482 12.54 5.01 -12.03
C TYR A 482 12.04 5.06 -10.60
N ARG A 483 12.97 5.19 -9.66
CA ARG A 483 12.71 5.13 -8.22
C ARG A 483 13.25 6.34 -7.46
N THR A 484 12.56 6.73 -6.39
CA THR A 484 13.07 7.74 -5.45
C THR A 484 14.03 7.10 -4.46
N PRO A 485 15.11 7.79 -4.06
CA PRO A 485 15.95 7.31 -2.96
C PRO A 485 15.17 7.33 -1.63
N VAL A 486 15.44 6.35 -0.77
CA VAL A 486 14.81 6.33 0.56
C VAL A 486 15.33 7.51 1.39
N LYS A 487 14.44 8.43 1.76
CA LYS A 487 14.80 9.67 2.45
C LYS A 487 14.99 9.44 3.94
N TRP A 488 16.03 10.03 4.53
CA TRP A 488 16.37 9.87 5.94
C TRP A 488 15.27 10.29 6.94
N TRP A 489 14.46 11.31 6.57
CA TRP A 489 13.39 11.80 7.42
C TRP A 489 12.28 10.76 7.67
N ILE A 490 12.12 9.78 6.77
CA ILE A 490 11.16 8.67 6.92
C ILE A 490 11.48 7.88 8.20
N PHE A 491 12.76 7.58 8.43
CA PHE A 491 13.21 6.88 9.63
C PHE A 491 12.97 7.71 10.88
N ALA A 492 13.26 9.01 10.82
CA ALA A 492 13.04 9.93 11.93
C ALA A 492 11.56 10.04 12.31
N VAL A 493 10.66 10.16 11.31
CA VAL A 493 9.20 10.21 11.54
C VAL A 493 8.69 8.88 12.07
N ALA A 494 9.15 7.73 11.55
CA ALA A 494 8.71 6.42 12.02
C ALA A 494 9.09 6.18 13.49
N VAL A 495 10.35 6.43 13.86
CA VAL A 495 10.80 6.28 15.25
C VAL A 495 10.18 7.35 16.15
N GLY A 496 10.12 8.60 15.69
CA GLY A 496 9.55 9.73 16.43
C GLY A 496 8.07 9.55 16.74
N SER A 497 7.27 9.04 15.80
CA SER A 497 5.84 8.80 16.02
C SER A 497 5.59 7.71 17.07
N VAL A 498 6.31 6.59 16.99
CA VAL A 498 6.21 5.52 18.00
C VAL A 498 6.71 5.99 19.36
N ALA A 499 7.81 6.75 19.41
CA ALA A 499 8.34 7.35 20.63
C ALA A 499 7.35 8.33 21.26
N LEU A 500 6.76 9.23 20.46
CA LEU A 500 5.76 10.21 20.92
C LEU A 500 4.53 9.52 21.52
N VAL A 501 3.95 8.57 20.78
CA VAL A 501 2.80 7.80 21.24
C VAL A 501 3.11 7.05 22.52
N THR A 502 4.29 6.44 22.63
CA THR A 502 4.74 5.72 23.82
C THR A 502 4.86 6.68 25.01
N VAL A 503 5.52 7.84 24.85
CA VAL A 503 5.68 8.84 25.91
C VAL A 503 4.33 9.37 26.37
N LEU A 504 3.43 9.70 25.45
CA LEU A 504 2.07 10.18 25.78
C LEU A 504 1.30 9.13 26.59
N THR A 505 1.30 7.88 26.14
CA THR A 505 0.58 6.77 26.82
C THR A 505 1.13 6.55 28.22
N ILE A 506 2.46 6.51 28.38
CA ILE A 506 3.12 6.33 29.67
C ILE A 506 2.83 7.50 30.59
N THR A 507 2.98 8.72 30.11
CA THR A 507 2.81 9.93 30.92
C THR A 507 1.37 10.04 31.42
N LEU A 508 0.37 9.86 30.55
CA LEU A 508 -1.05 9.90 30.93
C LEU A 508 -1.40 8.87 31.99
N GLN A 509 -0.89 7.64 31.85
CA GLN A 509 -1.18 6.56 32.79
C GLN A 509 -0.41 6.69 34.10
N SER A 510 0.88 7.02 34.03
CA SER A 510 1.73 7.16 35.23
C SER A 510 1.37 8.41 36.03
N TYR A 511 0.86 9.47 35.40
CA TYR A 511 0.42 10.69 36.07
C TYR A 511 -0.67 10.39 37.12
N ARG A 512 -1.67 9.59 36.78
CA ARG A 512 -2.74 9.18 37.72
C ARG A 512 -2.18 8.52 38.96
N THR A 513 -1.21 7.61 38.80
CA THR A 513 -0.58 6.92 39.94
C THR A 513 0.37 7.84 40.72
N ALA A 514 1.08 8.71 40.02
CA ALA A 514 1.99 9.67 40.65
C ALA A 514 1.26 10.76 41.46
N THR A 515 0.00 11.06 41.15
CA THR A 515 -0.82 12.03 41.91
C THR A 515 -1.57 11.40 43.09
N GLU A 516 -1.66 10.06 43.19
CA GLU A 516 -2.29 9.39 44.34
C GLU A 516 -1.68 9.76 45.68
N ASN A 517 -2.53 9.79 46.71
CA ASN A 517 -2.07 10.10 48.09
C ASN A 517 -1.12 8.98 48.59
N PRO A 518 0.12 9.33 49.02
CA PRO A 518 1.10 8.34 49.49
C PRO A 518 0.62 7.49 50.66
N VAL A 519 -0.21 8.01 51.55
CA VAL A 519 -0.75 7.28 52.70
C VAL A 519 -1.65 6.10 52.26
N ARG A 520 -2.48 6.31 51.21
CA ARG A 520 -3.30 5.24 50.64
C ARG A 520 -2.44 4.18 49.91
N SER A 521 -1.32 4.59 49.32
CA SER A 521 -0.40 3.68 48.59
C SER A 521 0.39 2.76 49.52
N ILE A 522 0.59 3.14 50.81
CA ILE A 522 1.32 2.35 51.80
C ILE A 522 0.37 1.48 52.63
N LYS A 523 -0.87 1.94 52.91
CA LYS A 523 -1.87 1.25 53.75
C LYS A 523 -2.68 0.14 53.03
N THR A 524 -2.50 -0.09 51.74
CA THR A 524 -3.18 -1.23 51.08
C THR A 524 -2.53 -2.55 51.45
N GLU A 525 -3.08 -3.19 52.47
CA GLU A 525 -2.92 -4.61 52.73
C GLU A 525 -3.73 -5.47 51.75
#